data_9e1aca709b0cf336e956281dbdcebb2b
#
_entry.id   9e1aca709b0cf336e956281dbdcebb2b
#
_cell.length_a   1.000
_cell.length_b   1.000
_cell.length_c   1.000
_cell.angle_alpha   90.00
_cell.angle_beta   90.00
_cell.angle_gamma   90.00
#
_symmetry.space_group_name_H-M   'P 1'
#
loop_
_entity.id
_entity.type
_entity.pdbx_description
1 polymer ?
#
loop_
_entity_poly.entity_id
_entity_poly.type
_entity_poly.pdbx_seq_one_letter_code
_entity_poly.pdbx_strand_id
1 'polypeptide(L)'
;MAKKIHQVVHRKLGKERAYGIAYTEDNKLEIDSRLHGYRYMLYLLHEHFHLKHPDWSETKVSKESSKTARFMWQMGFRFVELK
;
A
#
# COMPACT_ATOMS: atom_id res chain seq x y z
N MET A 1 6.46 13.50 19.41
CA MET A 1 5.97 13.40 18.01
C MET A 1 6.13 11.99 17.50
N ALA A 2 5.10 11.44 16.89
CA ALA A 2 5.19 10.12 16.31
C ALA A 2 6.00 10.17 15.03
N LYS A 3 6.97 9.24 14.88
CA LYS A 3 7.68 9.04 13.63
C LYS A 3 6.75 8.43 12.61
N LYS A 4 6.87 8.83 11.35
CA LYS A 4 6.20 8.13 10.26
C LYS A 4 6.79 6.73 10.14
N ILE A 5 5.92 5.73 10.00
CA ILE A 5 6.35 4.35 9.83
C ILE A 5 7.02 4.20 8.46
N HIS A 6 6.38 4.74 7.42
CA HIS A 6 6.89 4.72 6.05
C HIS A 6 6.62 6.05 5.38
N GLN A 7 7.47 6.40 4.43
CA GLN A 7 7.16 7.49 3.52
C GLN A 7 6.25 6.94 2.41
N VAL A 8 5.13 7.60 2.18
CA VAL A 8 4.18 7.21 1.11
C VAL A 8 4.18 8.29 0.05
N VAL A 9 4.47 7.91 -1.18
CA VAL A 9 4.52 8.84 -2.32
C VAL A 9 3.46 8.43 -3.34
N HIS A 10 2.68 9.38 -3.80
CA HIS A 10 1.66 9.14 -4.81
C HIS A 10 2.13 9.72 -6.14
N ARG A 11 2.28 8.88 -7.16
CA ARG A 11 2.63 9.33 -8.51
C ARG A 11 2.14 8.31 -9.53
N LYS A 12 2.13 8.70 -10.80
CA LYS A 12 1.73 7.78 -11.86
C LYS A 12 2.82 6.73 -12.07
N LEU A 13 2.43 5.46 -12.00
CA LEU A 13 3.35 4.33 -12.14
C LEU A 13 3.14 3.54 -13.43
N GLY A 14 2.45 4.12 -14.41
CA GLY A 14 2.13 3.42 -15.65
C GLY A 14 3.35 2.89 -16.41
N LYS A 15 4.46 3.62 -16.38
CA LYS A 15 5.69 3.20 -17.06
C LYS A 15 6.33 1.99 -16.39
N GLU A 16 6.17 1.86 -15.08
CA GLU A 16 6.71 0.75 -14.30
C GLU A 16 5.80 -0.48 -14.35
N ARG A 17 4.63 -0.37 -14.98
CA ARG A 17 3.63 -1.44 -15.07
C ARG A 17 3.26 -2.00 -13.71
N ALA A 18 3.18 -1.11 -12.71
CA ALA A 18 2.85 -1.48 -11.34
C ALA A 18 1.83 -0.50 -10.77
N TYR A 19 1.06 -0.96 -9.78
CA TYR A 19 0.17 -0.08 -9.04
C TYR A 19 0.79 0.40 -7.73
N GLY A 20 1.85 -0.28 -7.30
CA GLY A 20 2.60 0.11 -6.13
C GLY A 20 4.01 -0.46 -6.18
N ILE A 21 4.95 0.20 -5.51
CA ILE A 21 6.34 -0.24 -5.43
C ILE A 21 6.82 0.01 -4.00
N ALA A 22 7.45 -1.02 -3.41
CA ALA A 22 8.05 -0.90 -2.07
C ALA A 22 9.56 -0.80 -2.21
N TYR A 23 10.14 0.20 -1.57
CA TYR A 23 11.59 0.40 -1.54
C TYR A 23 12.07 0.13 -0.11
N THR A 24 12.50 -1.10 0.13
CA THR A 24 12.84 -1.55 1.48
C THR A 24 14.02 -0.79 2.09
N GLU A 25 15.01 -0.45 1.28
CA GLU A 25 16.19 0.27 1.76
C GLU A 25 15.85 1.69 2.21
N ASP A 26 14.89 2.32 1.55
CA ASP A 26 14.52 3.71 1.84
C ASP A 26 13.33 3.82 2.77
N ASN A 27 12.77 2.70 3.20
CA ASN A 27 11.55 2.66 4.01
C ASN A 27 10.46 3.53 3.39
N LYS A 28 10.27 3.37 2.07
CA LYS A 28 9.37 4.20 1.28
C LYS A 28 8.52 3.31 0.39
N LEU A 29 7.31 3.73 0.13
CA LEU A 29 6.50 3.10 -0.88
C LEU A 29 5.88 4.15 -1.80
N GLU A 30 5.64 3.74 -3.04
CA GLU A 30 4.98 4.56 -4.04
C GLU A 30 3.69 3.86 -4.46
N ILE A 31 2.62 4.64 -4.54
CA ILE A 31 1.32 4.15 -4.94
C ILE A 31 0.84 4.95 -6.13
N ASP A 32 0.27 4.26 -7.12
CA ASP A 32 -0.23 4.94 -8.32
C ASP A 32 -1.31 5.94 -7.91
N SER A 33 -1.12 7.20 -8.31
CA SER A 33 -1.99 8.30 -7.92
C SER A 33 -3.40 8.19 -8.52
N ARG A 34 -3.62 7.28 -9.48
CA ARG A 34 -4.92 7.07 -10.12
C ARG A 34 -5.79 6.06 -9.37
N LEU A 35 -5.24 5.37 -8.37
CA LEU A 35 -6.01 4.40 -7.60
C LEU A 35 -6.93 5.10 -6.62
N HIS A 36 -8.13 4.55 -6.46
CA HIS A 36 -9.14 5.08 -5.56
C HIS A 36 -9.85 3.95 -4.83
N GLY A 37 -10.51 4.31 -3.72
CA GLY A 37 -11.38 3.40 -3.01
C GLY A 37 -10.70 2.14 -2.53
N TYR A 38 -11.37 1.02 -2.72
CA TYR A 38 -10.88 -0.28 -2.26
C TYR A 38 -9.52 -0.64 -2.88
N ARG A 39 -9.35 -0.37 -4.17
CA ARG A 39 -8.09 -0.70 -4.86
C ARG A 39 -6.93 0.09 -4.28
N TYR A 40 -7.13 1.35 -3.94
CA TYR A 40 -6.10 2.14 -3.28
C TYR A 40 -5.69 1.48 -1.95
N MET A 41 -6.67 1.15 -1.12
CA MET A 41 -6.41 0.50 0.17
C MET A 41 -5.67 -0.82 0.00
N LEU A 42 -6.11 -1.63 -0.97
CA LEU A 42 -5.51 -2.93 -1.22
C LEU A 42 -4.03 -2.81 -1.58
N TYR A 43 -3.70 -1.94 -2.53
CA TYR A 43 -2.31 -1.80 -2.96
C TYR A 43 -1.45 -1.08 -1.93
N LEU A 44 -2.02 -0.14 -1.18
CA LEU A 44 -1.31 0.49 -0.07
C LEU A 44 -0.89 -0.55 0.96
N LEU A 45 -1.81 -1.42 1.36
CA LEU A 45 -1.52 -2.49 2.32
C LEU A 45 -0.53 -3.50 1.76
N HIS A 46 -0.66 -3.84 0.47
CA HIS A 46 0.26 -4.78 -0.19
C HIS A 46 1.71 -4.28 -0.07
N GLU A 47 1.95 -3.04 -0.45
CA GLU A 47 3.31 -2.49 -0.37
C GLU A 47 3.77 -2.27 1.06
N HIS A 48 2.84 -1.88 1.95
CA HIS A 48 3.14 -1.77 3.38
C HIS A 48 3.64 -3.10 3.93
N PHE A 49 2.97 -4.21 3.58
CA PHE A 49 3.39 -5.53 4.07
C PHE A 49 4.73 -5.96 3.50
N HIS A 50 5.05 -5.57 2.26
CA HIS A 50 6.39 -5.81 1.72
C HIS A 50 7.47 -5.11 2.55
N LEU A 51 7.21 -3.89 3.00
CA LEU A 51 8.13 -3.15 3.84
C LEU A 51 8.22 -3.72 5.25
N LYS A 52 7.07 -4.09 5.82
CA LYS A 52 7.01 -4.60 7.20
C LYS A 52 7.55 -6.01 7.31
N HIS A 53 7.32 -6.83 6.27
CA HIS A 53 7.71 -8.24 6.26
C HIS A 53 8.49 -8.55 4.99
N PRO A 54 9.75 -8.09 4.89
CA PRO A 54 10.53 -8.30 3.66
C PRO A 54 10.83 -9.76 3.37
N ASP A 55 10.67 -10.64 4.36
CA ASP A 55 10.87 -12.08 4.22
C ASP A 55 9.62 -12.84 3.72
N TRP A 56 8.47 -12.16 3.64
CA TRP A 56 7.26 -12.79 3.13
C TRP A 56 7.31 -12.93 1.62
N SER A 57 6.79 -14.07 1.12
CA SER A 57 6.64 -14.29 -0.32
C SER A 57 5.56 -13.35 -0.88
N GLU A 58 5.60 -13.15 -2.19
CA GLU A 58 4.57 -12.36 -2.88
C GLU A 58 3.17 -12.95 -2.65
N THR A 59 3.06 -14.28 -2.66
CA THR A 59 1.80 -14.97 -2.41
C THR A 59 1.27 -14.64 -1.01
N LYS A 60 2.15 -14.68 -0.01
CA LYS A 60 1.74 -14.38 1.36
C LYS A 60 1.34 -12.92 1.51
N VAL A 61 2.10 -12.00 0.92
CA VAL A 61 1.76 -10.58 0.95
C VAL A 61 0.39 -10.34 0.32
N SER A 62 0.15 -10.93 -0.85
CA SER A 62 -1.13 -10.76 -1.54
C SER A 62 -2.30 -11.29 -0.72
N LYS A 63 -2.12 -12.44 -0.09
CA LYS A 63 -3.17 -13.07 0.73
C LYS A 63 -3.48 -12.21 1.95
N GLU A 64 -2.46 -11.79 2.68
CA GLU A 64 -2.65 -11.05 3.92
C GLU A 64 -3.16 -9.64 3.66
N SER A 65 -2.67 -8.98 2.61
CA SER A 65 -3.16 -7.64 2.28
C SER A 65 -4.62 -7.67 1.82
N SER A 66 -5.02 -8.70 1.08
CA SER A 66 -6.43 -8.85 0.66
C SER A 66 -7.35 -9.05 1.85
N LYS A 67 -6.95 -9.88 2.80
CA LYS A 67 -7.74 -10.13 4.01
C LYS A 67 -7.87 -8.86 4.84
N THR A 68 -6.77 -8.16 5.05
CA THR A 68 -6.77 -6.94 5.85
C THR A 68 -7.56 -5.83 5.17
N ALA A 69 -7.39 -5.66 3.86
CA ALA A 69 -8.13 -4.64 3.12
C ALA A 69 -9.64 -4.90 3.19
N ARG A 70 -10.04 -6.15 3.01
CA ARG A 70 -11.45 -6.53 3.07
C ARG A 70 -12.04 -6.23 4.45
N PHE A 71 -11.32 -6.61 5.50
CA PHE A 71 -11.76 -6.36 6.86
C PHE A 71 -11.93 -4.87 7.12
N MET A 72 -10.91 -4.08 6.77
CA MET A 72 -10.96 -2.64 7.00
C MET A 72 -12.09 -1.98 6.20
N TRP A 73 -12.26 -2.40 4.94
CA TRP A 73 -13.32 -1.87 4.10
C TRP A 73 -14.72 -2.17 4.69
N GLN A 74 -14.91 -3.39 5.19
CA GLN A 74 -16.17 -3.79 5.81
C GLN A 74 -16.44 -2.99 7.08
N MET A 75 -15.38 -2.59 7.79
CA MET A 75 -15.51 -1.78 8.98
C MET A 75 -15.73 -0.29 8.68
N GLY A 76 -15.71 0.08 7.42
CA GLY A 76 -15.99 1.46 7.00
C GLY A 76 -14.79 2.36 6.87
N PHE A 77 -13.57 1.83 6.96
CA PHE A 77 -12.37 2.66 6.75
C PHE A 77 -12.28 3.09 5.29
N ARG A 78 -12.01 4.37 5.11
CA ARG A 78 -11.88 4.99 3.78
C ARG A 78 -10.74 5.99 3.82
N PHE A 79 -9.99 6.04 2.71
CA PHE A 79 -8.96 7.06 2.58
C PHE A 79 -9.62 8.39 2.21
N VAL A 80 -9.31 9.41 2.95
CA VAL A 80 -9.81 10.77 2.70
C VAL A 80 -8.66 11.61 2.17
N GLU A 81 -8.79 12.07 0.91
CA GLU A 81 -7.82 12.98 0.34
C GLU A 81 -8.10 14.39 0.85
N LEU A 82 -7.08 14.97 1.49
CA LEU A 82 -7.15 16.37 1.90
C LEU A 82 -6.55 17.21 0.78
N LYS A 83 -7.36 18.12 0.25
CA LYS A 83 -6.90 19.04 -0.79
C LYS A 83 -6.41 20.34 -0.16
#